data_2b31c8dcd46a848b343724a707920104
#
_entry.id   2b31c8dcd46a848b343724a707920104
#
_cell.length_a   1.000
_cell.length_b   1.000
_cell.length_c   1.000
_cell.angle_alpha   90.00
_cell.angle_beta   90.00
_cell.angle_gamma   90.00
#
_symmetry.space_group_name_H-M   'P 1'
#
loop_
_entity.id
_entity.type
_entity.pdbx_description
1 polymer ?
#
loop_
_entity_poly.entity_id
_entity_poly.type
_entity_poly.pdbx_seq_one_letter_code
_entity_poly.pdbx_strand_id
1 'polypeptide(L)'
;MVAGGSGRRFGGHKQFLPLAGHPVASWSVRAASSVADGVVLVVPAPGTYDTAVGDPAPRPGASGDDALGASCVVAGGSTRAESVRAGLAAVPSDADVIVVHDAARPLASPGLFAAVVEAVRAGDADGVIPVVPVVDTLKRIVGGRSVGGVDRDGLFAVQTPQAFAAGALRAAHAGGGESTDDAGLLEAAGLTVAVVEGDPRNFKLTRPEDLTLAETLLIKARS
;
A
#
# COMPACT_ATOMS: atom_id res chain seq x y z
N MET A 1 -1.43 -0.81 -6.84
CA MET A 1 -1.81 0.31 -5.95
C MET A 1 -3.19 0.05 -5.36
N VAL A 2 -3.29 -0.15 -4.04
CA VAL A 2 -4.55 -0.51 -3.38
C VAL A 2 -5.18 0.71 -2.73
N ALA A 3 -6.32 1.16 -3.24
CA ALA A 3 -7.11 2.29 -2.77
C ALA A 3 -8.53 1.89 -2.33
N GLY A 4 -8.82 0.58 -2.18
CA GLY A 4 -10.15 0.03 -1.88
C GLY A 4 -10.62 0.13 -0.43
N GLY A 5 -9.81 0.65 0.49
CA GLY A 5 -10.14 0.69 1.91
C GLY A 5 -11.31 1.62 2.24
N SER A 6 -12.26 1.16 3.07
CA SER A 6 -13.47 1.89 3.47
C SER A 6 -13.22 3.15 4.34
N GLY A 7 -12.00 3.33 4.85
CA GLY A 7 -11.65 4.51 5.66
C GLY A 7 -12.45 4.70 6.96
N ARG A 8 -13.06 3.65 7.54
CA ARG A 8 -13.98 3.74 8.70
C ARG A 8 -13.43 4.60 9.86
N ARG A 9 -12.14 4.46 10.20
CA ARG A 9 -11.48 5.25 11.27
C ARG A 9 -11.23 6.71 10.88
N PHE A 10 -11.23 6.99 9.60
CA PHE A 10 -10.98 8.32 9.03
C PHE A 10 -12.29 9.09 8.74
N GLY A 11 -13.43 8.39 8.69
CA GLY A 11 -14.74 8.96 8.35
C GLY A 11 -15.05 9.00 6.84
N GLY A 12 -14.24 8.33 5.99
CA GLY A 12 -14.47 8.31 4.54
C GLY A 12 -13.28 7.79 3.74
N HIS A 13 -13.38 7.87 2.42
CA HIS A 13 -12.35 7.42 1.47
C HIS A 13 -11.19 8.42 1.37
N LYS A 14 -10.37 8.47 2.42
CA LYS A 14 -9.22 9.39 2.57
C LYS A 14 -8.25 9.41 1.39
N GLN A 15 -8.16 8.31 0.64
CA GLN A 15 -7.26 8.18 -0.51
C GLN A 15 -7.63 9.11 -1.67
N PHE A 16 -8.84 9.68 -1.66
CA PHE A 16 -9.29 10.63 -2.68
C PHE A 16 -9.43 12.06 -2.15
N LEU A 17 -9.23 12.28 -0.85
CA LEU A 17 -9.22 13.63 -0.27
C LEU A 17 -8.04 14.45 -0.82
N PRO A 18 -8.20 15.79 -0.89
CA PRO A 18 -7.12 16.66 -1.33
C PRO A 18 -5.98 16.67 -0.31
N LEU A 19 -4.75 16.57 -0.81
CA LEU A 19 -3.50 16.70 -0.09
C LEU A 19 -2.54 17.55 -0.92
N ALA A 20 -2.18 18.73 -0.45
CA ALA A 20 -1.36 19.70 -1.18
C ALA A 20 -1.83 19.92 -2.64
N GLY A 21 -3.15 20.07 -2.84
CA GLY A 21 -3.78 20.37 -4.13
C GLY A 21 -4.05 19.17 -5.04
N HIS A 22 -3.74 17.95 -4.62
CA HIS A 22 -3.96 16.72 -5.40
C HIS A 22 -4.61 15.62 -4.52
N PRO A 23 -5.37 14.68 -5.08
CA PRO A 23 -5.86 13.52 -4.33
C PRO A 23 -4.70 12.74 -3.67
N VAL A 24 -4.91 12.26 -2.45
CA VAL A 24 -3.88 11.45 -1.71
C VAL A 24 -3.30 10.34 -2.58
N ALA A 25 -4.15 9.57 -3.27
CA ALA A 25 -3.70 8.45 -4.11
C ALA A 25 -2.80 8.87 -5.26
N SER A 26 -2.96 10.09 -5.81
CA SER A 26 -2.15 10.56 -6.94
C SER A 26 -0.67 10.73 -6.59
N TRP A 27 -0.34 11.02 -5.33
CA TRP A 27 1.03 11.08 -4.85
C TRP A 27 1.72 9.72 -4.94
N SER A 28 1.04 8.68 -4.48
CA SER A 28 1.53 7.31 -4.56
C SER A 28 1.61 6.81 -6.01
N VAL A 29 0.62 7.14 -6.85
CA VAL A 29 0.63 6.79 -8.28
C VAL A 29 1.84 7.42 -8.97
N ARG A 30 2.09 8.72 -8.76
CA ARG A 30 3.24 9.43 -9.35
C ARG A 30 4.57 8.82 -8.92
N ALA A 31 4.74 8.50 -7.63
CA ALA A 31 5.96 7.87 -7.14
C ALA A 31 6.18 6.49 -7.77
N ALA A 32 5.13 5.67 -7.86
CA ALA A 32 5.20 4.36 -8.50
C ALA A 32 5.48 4.45 -10.00
N SER A 33 4.82 5.36 -10.73
CA SER A 33 4.98 5.55 -12.18
C SER A 33 6.39 6.02 -12.59
N SER A 34 7.19 6.55 -11.66
CA SER A 34 8.58 6.93 -11.96
C SER A 34 9.54 5.73 -11.93
N VAL A 35 9.09 4.56 -11.47
CA VAL A 35 9.91 3.35 -11.31
C VAL A 35 9.33 2.15 -12.06
N ALA A 36 8.00 2.02 -12.11
CA ALA A 36 7.30 0.89 -12.71
C ALA A 36 6.87 1.19 -14.15
N ASP A 37 6.80 0.16 -15.01
CA ASP A 37 6.34 0.24 -16.39
C ASP A 37 4.83 0.53 -16.49
N GLY A 38 4.07 0.25 -15.43
CA GLY A 38 2.65 0.56 -15.34
C GLY A 38 2.11 0.49 -13.91
N VAL A 39 1.00 1.18 -13.67
CA VAL A 39 0.31 1.23 -12.38
C VAL A 39 -1.15 0.83 -12.57
N VAL A 40 -1.57 -0.24 -11.88
CA VAL A 40 -2.98 -0.62 -11.73
C VAL A 40 -3.50 0.00 -10.44
N LEU A 41 -4.49 0.88 -10.52
CA LEU A 41 -5.15 1.49 -9.36
C LEU A 41 -6.41 0.71 -9.01
N VAL A 42 -6.45 0.14 -7.82
CA VAL A 42 -7.61 -0.61 -7.32
C VAL A 42 -8.43 0.30 -6.42
N VAL A 43 -9.63 0.64 -6.87
CA VAL A 43 -10.56 1.54 -6.17
C VAL A 43 -11.68 0.75 -5.46
N PRO A 44 -12.42 1.34 -4.51
CA PRO A 44 -13.59 0.69 -3.92
C PRO A 44 -14.59 0.22 -4.99
N ALA A 45 -15.30 -0.88 -4.72
CA ALA A 45 -16.32 -1.37 -5.64
C ALA A 45 -17.44 -0.32 -5.85
N PRO A 46 -18.03 -0.21 -7.04
CA PRO A 46 -19.14 0.71 -7.31
C PRO A 46 -20.28 0.53 -6.29
N GLY A 47 -20.83 1.65 -5.80
CA GLY A 47 -21.91 1.65 -4.80
C GLY A 47 -21.44 1.53 -3.34
N THR A 48 -20.13 1.38 -3.09
CA THR A 48 -19.57 1.37 -1.72
C THR A 48 -19.11 2.75 -1.25
N TYR A 49 -19.11 3.75 -2.13
CA TYR A 49 -18.82 5.15 -1.85
C TYR A 49 -19.89 6.06 -2.40
N ASP A 50 -20.18 7.14 -1.68
CA ASP A 50 -21.25 8.07 -2.03
C ASP A 50 -20.77 9.05 -3.11
N THR A 51 -21.21 8.84 -4.34
CA THR A 51 -20.95 9.75 -5.46
C THR A 51 -21.71 11.07 -5.33
N ALA A 52 -22.68 11.16 -4.42
CA ALA A 52 -23.47 12.38 -4.20
C ALA A 52 -22.66 13.48 -3.49
N VAL A 53 -21.56 13.13 -2.82
CA VAL A 53 -20.67 14.09 -2.13
C VAL A 53 -19.55 14.60 -3.03
N GLY A 54 -19.59 14.30 -4.34
CA GLY A 54 -18.55 14.74 -5.29
C GLY A 54 -17.22 14.04 -5.07
N ASP A 55 -17.24 12.75 -4.70
CA ASP A 55 -16.04 11.97 -4.50
C ASP A 55 -15.24 11.85 -5.82
N PRO A 56 -14.01 12.38 -5.86
CA PRO A 56 -13.18 12.41 -7.07
C PRO A 56 -12.55 11.05 -7.39
N ALA A 57 -13.10 9.94 -6.88
CA ALA A 57 -12.57 8.61 -7.13
C ALA A 57 -12.62 8.25 -8.61
N PRO A 58 -11.51 7.79 -9.21
CA PRO A 58 -11.50 7.29 -10.58
C PRO A 58 -12.46 6.11 -10.76
N ARG A 59 -13.13 6.05 -11.93
CA ARG A 59 -14.04 4.95 -12.24
C ARG A 59 -13.27 3.74 -12.76
N PRO A 60 -13.72 2.51 -12.46
CA PRO A 60 -13.18 1.31 -13.11
C PRO A 60 -13.21 1.44 -14.64
N GLY A 61 -12.11 1.05 -15.29
CA GLY A 61 -11.92 1.24 -16.73
C GLY A 61 -11.29 2.57 -17.15
N ALA A 62 -11.12 3.53 -16.21
CA ALA A 62 -10.41 4.78 -16.51
C ALA A 62 -8.89 4.55 -16.67
N SER A 63 -8.23 5.46 -17.39
CA SER A 63 -6.77 5.48 -17.57
C SER A 63 -6.28 6.93 -17.71
N GLY A 64 -4.98 7.14 -17.55
CA GLY A 64 -4.37 8.47 -17.70
C GLY A 64 -4.86 9.46 -16.62
N ASP A 65 -5.18 10.68 -17.01
CA ASP A 65 -5.58 11.76 -16.09
C ASP A 65 -6.87 11.40 -15.32
N ASP A 66 -7.82 10.75 -15.96
CA ASP A 66 -9.05 10.26 -15.32
C ASP A 66 -8.79 9.15 -14.29
N ALA A 67 -7.59 8.57 -14.31
CA ALA A 67 -7.11 7.53 -13.40
C ALA A 67 -6.03 8.04 -12.41
N LEU A 68 -5.94 9.34 -12.19
CA LEU A 68 -4.89 9.98 -11.40
C LEU A 68 -3.45 9.68 -11.91
N GLY A 69 -3.31 9.39 -13.21
CA GLY A 69 -2.05 9.01 -13.85
C GLY A 69 -1.75 7.50 -13.86
N ALA A 70 -2.67 6.65 -13.35
CA ALA A 70 -2.52 5.21 -13.44
C ALA A 70 -2.77 4.68 -14.88
N SER A 71 -2.18 3.52 -15.21
CA SER A 71 -2.35 2.87 -16.51
C SER A 71 -3.75 2.31 -16.69
N CYS A 72 -4.35 1.79 -15.63
CA CYS A 72 -5.77 1.40 -15.59
C CYS A 72 -6.33 1.42 -14.16
N VAL A 73 -7.66 1.45 -14.06
CA VAL A 73 -8.40 1.41 -12.79
C VAL A 73 -9.30 0.17 -12.78
N VAL A 74 -9.25 -0.57 -11.67
CA VAL A 74 -10.11 -1.73 -11.44
C VAL A 74 -10.89 -1.61 -10.12
N ALA A 75 -12.05 -2.25 -10.06
CA ALA A 75 -12.79 -2.35 -8.81
C ALA A 75 -12.14 -3.36 -7.88
N GLY A 76 -11.98 -3.01 -6.60
CA GLY A 76 -11.56 -3.91 -5.55
C GLY A 76 -12.68 -4.81 -5.03
N GLY A 77 -12.31 -5.72 -4.14
CA GLY A 77 -13.25 -6.59 -3.42
C GLY A 77 -13.61 -6.05 -2.03
N SER A 78 -14.25 -6.89 -1.26
CA SER A 78 -14.71 -6.60 0.11
C SER A 78 -13.57 -6.59 1.12
N THR A 79 -12.48 -7.32 0.85
CA THR A 79 -11.28 -7.39 1.67
C THR A 79 -10.06 -6.79 0.96
N ARG A 80 -8.98 -6.56 1.71
CA ARG A 80 -7.70 -6.12 1.13
C ARG A 80 -7.16 -7.18 0.18
N ALA A 81 -7.19 -8.45 0.56
CA ALA A 81 -6.70 -9.55 -0.25
C ALA A 81 -7.49 -9.70 -1.56
N GLU A 82 -8.83 -9.57 -1.53
CA GLU A 82 -9.65 -9.54 -2.74
C GLU A 82 -9.32 -8.36 -3.64
N SER A 83 -9.06 -7.19 -3.07
CA SER A 83 -8.65 -6.01 -3.82
C SER A 83 -7.27 -6.22 -4.49
N VAL A 84 -6.32 -6.86 -3.80
CA VAL A 84 -5.03 -7.21 -4.41
C VAL A 84 -5.23 -8.22 -5.54
N ARG A 85 -6.05 -9.27 -5.36
CA ARG A 85 -6.37 -10.25 -6.42
C ARG A 85 -6.98 -9.59 -7.65
N ALA A 86 -7.91 -8.64 -7.47
CA ALA A 86 -8.47 -7.87 -8.58
C ALA A 86 -7.40 -7.07 -9.32
N GLY A 87 -6.48 -6.44 -8.60
CA GLY A 87 -5.33 -5.75 -9.17
C GLY A 87 -4.40 -6.69 -9.95
N LEU A 88 -4.07 -7.84 -9.37
CA LEU A 88 -3.20 -8.86 -9.98
C LEU A 88 -3.76 -9.39 -11.31
N ALA A 89 -5.09 -9.51 -11.42
CA ALA A 89 -5.75 -9.94 -12.66
C ALA A 89 -5.58 -8.93 -13.81
N ALA A 90 -5.33 -7.65 -13.50
CA ALA A 90 -5.10 -6.60 -14.48
C ALA A 90 -3.60 -6.34 -14.77
N VAL A 91 -2.69 -6.94 -14.00
CA VAL A 91 -1.25 -6.84 -14.27
C VAL A 91 -0.89 -7.78 -15.42
N PRO A 92 -0.13 -7.32 -16.44
CA PRO A 92 0.34 -8.16 -17.55
C PRO A 92 1.01 -9.45 -17.07
N SER A 93 0.77 -10.56 -17.80
CA SER A 93 1.27 -11.88 -17.41
C SER A 93 2.80 -12.01 -17.48
N ASP A 94 3.45 -11.18 -18.27
CA ASP A 94 4.89 -11.10 -18.49
C ASP A 94 5.62 -10.17 -17.49
N ALA A 95 4.92 -9.61 -16.51
CA ALA A 95 5.57 -8.85 -15.46
C ALA A 95 6.48 -9.74 -14.61
N ASP A 96 7.74 -9.31 -14.43
CA ASP A 96 8.74 -10.00 -13.60
C ASP A 96 8.55 -9.71 -12.10
N VAL A 97 8.32 -8.45 -11.78
CA VAL A 97 8.16 -7.95 -10.42
C VAL A 97 6.83 -7.23 -10.27
N ILE A 98 6.10 -7.53 -9.22
CA ILE A 98 4.86 -6.84 -8.87
C ILE A 98 5.05 -6.12 -7.54
N VAL A 99 4.70 -4.83 -7.52
CA VAL A 99 4.74 -4.02 -6.30
C VAL A 99 3.32 -3.78 -5.79
N VAL A 100 3.05 -4.13 -4.55
CA VAL A 100 1.81 -3.80 -3.87
C VAL A 100 2.03 -2.61 -2.94
N HIS A 101 1.22 -1.56 -3.10
CA HIS A 101 1.32 -0.36 -2.28
C HIS A 101 -0.04 0.15 -1.81
N ASP A 102 -0.10 0.55 -0.57
CA ASP A 102 -1.28 1.19 0.03
C ASP A 102 -1.34 2.67 -0.41
N ALA A 103 -2.35 3.05 -1.19
CA ALA A 103 -2.56 4.45 -1.62
C ALA A 103 -2.72 5.45 -0.45
N ALA A 104 -2.93 4.96 0.76
CA ALA A 104 -2.96 5.76 1.98
C ALA A 104 -1.57 6.10 2.55
N ARG A 105 -0.48 5.80 1.83
CA ARG A 105 0.91 6.20 2.16
C ARG A 105 1.47 7.14 1.08
N PRO A 106 0.97 8.38 1.01
CA PRO A 106 1.32 9.32 -0.07
C PRO A 106 2.76 9.81 -0.04
N LEU A 107 3.50 9.54 1.04
CA LEU A 107 4.87 9.99 1.25
C LEU A 107 5.93 8.94 0.89
N ALA A 108 5.52 7.78 0.36
CA ALA A 108 6.46 6.79 -0.18
C ALA A 108 7.26 7.40 -1.33
N SER A 109 8.57 7.48 -1.17
CA SER A 109 9.46 8.10 -2.15
C SER A 109 9.70 7.17 -3.36
N PRO A 110 10.00 7.71 -4.55
CA PRO A 110 10.48 6.89 -5.67
C PRO A 110 11.69 6.01 -5.31
N GLY A 111 12.59 6.53 -4.46
CA GLY A 111 13.75 5.77 -3.99
C GLY A 111 13.36 4.51 -3.19
N LEU A 112 12.29 4.59 -2.37
CA LEU A 112 11.81 3.42 -1.65
C LEU A 112 11.17 2.38 -2.59
N PHE A 113 10.43 2.82 -3.63
CA PHE A 113 9.94 1.92 -4.68
C PHE A 113 11.09 1.24 -5.42
N ALA A 114 12.12 1.99 -5.82
CA ALA A 114 13.29 1.43 -6.49
C ALA A 114 14.02 0.42 -5.60
N ALA A 115 14.25 0.75 -4.32
CA ALA A 115 14.97 -0.11 -3.39
C ALA A 115 14.32 -1.50 -3.23
N VAL A 116 12.99 -1.57 -3.07
CA VAL A 116 12.29 -2.85 -2.95
C VAL A 116 12.31 -3.65 -4.27
N VAL A 117 12.21 -2.98 -5.42
CA VAL A 117 12.25 -3.63 -6.74
C VAL A 117 13.65 -4.19 -7.02
N GLU A 118 14.70 -3.40 -6.77
CA GLU A 118 16.10 -3.82 -6.96
C GLU A 118 16.44 -5.00 -6.05
N ALA A 119 15.99 -4.99 -4.80
CA ALA A 119 16.25 -6.08 -3.87
C ALA A 119 15.56 -7.40 -4.30
N VAL A 120 14.32 -7.36 -4.86
CA VAL A 120 13.70 -8.56 -5.45
C VAL A 120 14.47 -9.02 -6.69
N ARG A 121 14.90 -8.09 -7.56
CA ARG A 121 15.66 -8.42 -8.77
C ARG A 121 17.04 -9.01 -8.48
N ALA A 122 17.62 -8.72 -7.32
CA ALA A 122 18.85 -9.37 -6.86
C ALA A 122 18.68 -10.90 -6.69
N GLY A 123 17.44 -11.38 -6.50
CA GLY A 123 17.12 -12.81 -6.57
C GLY A 123 17.31 -13.59 -5.26
N ASP A 124 17.61 -12.92 -4.15
CA ASP A 124 17.86 -13.57 -2.86
C ASP A 124 16.57 -13.89 -2.08
N ALA A 125 15.42 -13.34 -2.51
CA ALA A 125 14.13 -13.54 -1.87
C ALA A 125 12.96 -13.44 -2.86
N ASP A 126 11.84 -14.10 -2.53
CA ASP A 126 10.60 -14.10 -3.30
C ASP A 126 9.82 -12.80 -3.12
N GLY A 127 10.04 -12.11 -1.99
CA GLY A 127 9.45 -10.82 -1.68
C GLY A 127 10.37 -9.95 -0.84
N VAL A 128 10.17 -8.64 -0.91
CA VAL A 128 10.92 -7.63 -0.13
C VAL A 128 9.96 -6.60 0.43
N ILE A 129 10.10 -6.32 1.71
CA ILE A 129 9.28 -5.37 2.45
C ILE A 129 10.12 -4.30 3.15
N PRO A 130 9.70 -3.03 3.15
CA PRO A 130 10.34 -2.01 3.96
C PRO A 130 9.85 -2.08 5.40
N VAL A 131 10.79 -1.93 6.34
CA VAL A 131 10.50 -2.00 7.76
C VAL A 131 11.14 -0.83 8.51
N VAL A 132 10.47 -0.38 9.58
CA VAL A 132 11.01 0.60 10.52
C VAL A 132 11.00 0.02 11.93
N PRO A 133 12.00 0.31 12.78
CA PRO A 133 12.03 -0.21 14.15
C PRO A 133 10.85 0.35 14.96
N VAL A 134 10.30 -0.47 15.86
CA VAL A 134 9.31 -0.01 16.83
C VAL A 134 10.05 0.72 17.97
N VAL A 135 9.78 2.01 18.13
CA VAL A 135 10.45 2.87 19.12
C VAL A 135 9.73 2.91 20.46
N ASP A 136 8.40 2.75 20.48
CA ASP A 136 7.60 2.79 21.70
C ASP A 136 7.67 1.49 22.50
N THR A 137 7.40 1.59 23.83
CA THR A 137 7.23 0.40 24.67
C THR A 137 5.94 -0.32 24.33
N LEU A 138 6.04 -1.60 23.98
CA LEU A 138 4.88 -2.44 23.67
C LEU A 138 4.33 -3.12 24.93
N LYS A 139 3.01 -3.15 25.06
CA LYS A 139 2.27 -3.84 26.13
C LYS A 139 1.22 -4.76 25.52
N ARG A 140 1.08 -5.95 26.07
CA ARG A 140 -0.07 -6.81 25.79
C ARG A 140 -1.25 -6.37 26.64
N ILE A 141 -2.37 -6.12 26.00
CA ILE A 141 -3.61 -5.68 26.68
C ILE A 141 -4.67 -6.78 26.52
N VAL A 142 -5.27 -7.17 27.63
CA VAL A 142 -6.40 -8.12 27.67
C VAL A 142 -7.48 -7.52 28.56
N GLY A 143 -8.72 -7.46 28.07
CA GLY A 143 -9.85 -6.90 28.81
C GLY A 143 -9.62 -5.45 29.31
N GLY A 144 -8.90 -4.63 28.52
CA GLY A 144 -8.59 -3.24 28.89
C GLY A 144 -7.47 -3.07 29.93
N ARG A 145 -6.79 -4.17 30.32
CA ARG A 145 -5.71 -4.14 31.30
C ARG A 145 -4.39 -4.60 30.70
N SER A 146 -3.27 -3.97 31.11
CA SER A 146 -1.94 -4.41 30.75
C SER A 146 -1.60 -5.70 31.49
N VAL A 147 -1.26 -6.75 30.74
CA VAL A 147 -0.88 -8.06 31.28
C VAL A 147 0.60 -8.37 31.10
N GLY A 148 1.41 -7.43 30.60
CA GLY A 148 2.86 -7.56 30.51
C GLY A 148 3.47 -6.71 29.41
N GLY A 149 4.79 -6.59 29.44
CA GLY A 149 5.59 -6.02 28.37
C GLY A 149 5.73 -7.02 27.21
N VAL A 150 5.92 -6.51 26.00
CA VAL A 150 6.38 -7.30 24.85
C VAL A 150 7.79 -6.82 24.56
N ASP A 151 8.73 -7.74 24.51
CA ASP A 151 10.08 -7.41 24.06
C ASP A 151 9.98 -6.92 22.61
N ARG A 152 10.59 -5.78 22.33
CA ARG A 152 10.58 -5.18 21.00
C ARG A 152 11.83 -5.48 20.18
N ASP A 153 12.82 -6.15 20.74
CA ASP A 153 14.01 -6.54 20.00
C ASP A 153 13.62 -7.48 18.86
N GLY A 154 14.02 -7.12 17.63
CA GLY A 154 13.59 -7.82 16.42
C GLY A 154 12.15 -7.52 15.95
N LEU A 155 11.40 -6.65 16.62
CA LEU A 155 10.08 -6.21 16.14
C LEU A 155 10.20 -4.93 15.32
N PHE A 156 9.61 -4.99 14.14
CA PHE A 156 9.56 -3.87 13.20
C PHE A 156 8.14 -3.61 12.73
N ALA A 157 7.84 -2.36 12.42
CA ALA A 157 6.61 -1.99 11.74
C ALA A 157 6.81 -2.07 10.23
N VAL A 158 5.98 -2.90 9.58
CA VAL A 158 6.03 -3.11 8.13
C VAL A 158 5.37 -1.95 7.40
N GLN A 159 5.98 -1.56 6.30
CA GLN A 159 5.43 -0.55 5.40
C GLN A 159 5.13 -1.13 4.01
N THR A 160 4.60 -0.30 3.14
CA THR A 160 4.56 -0.50 1.69
C THR A 160 5.22 0.72 1.00
N PRO A 161 5.80 0.58 -0.19
CA PRO A 161 5.64 -0.48 -1.19
C PRO A 161 6.28 -1.81 -0.77
N GLN A 162 5.63 -2.92 -1.07
CA GLN A 162 6.17 -4.28 -0.96
C GLN A 162 6.36 -4.83 -2.37
N ALA A 163 7.53 -5.34 -2.69
CA ALA A 163 7.84 -5.89 -4.01
C ALA A 163 7.96 -7.41 -3.93
N PHE A 164 7.55 -8.09 -4.99
CA PHE A 164 7.51 -9.55 -5.06
C PHE A 164 7.88 -10.04 -6.46
N ALA A 165 8.53 -11.19 -6.56
CA ALA A 165 8.57 -11.94 -7.78
C ALA A 165 7.13 -12.26 -8.23
N ALA A 166 6.78 -11.92 -9.47
CA ALA A 166 5.38 -11.95 -9.91
C ALA A 166 4.76 -13.34 -9.81
N GLY A 167 5.52 -14.39 -10.12
CA GLY A 167 5.08 -15.78 -9.99
C GLY A 167 4.78 -16.15 -8.53
N ALA A 168 5.64 -15.76 -7.58
CA ALA A 168 5.49 -16.03 -6.17
C ALA A 168 4.23 -15.36 -5.60
N LEU A 169 4.02 -14.07 -5.89
CA LEU A 169 2.84 -13.33 -5.43
C LEU A 169 1.53 -13.92 -5.99
N ARG A 170 1.51 -14.24 -7.30
CA ARG A 170 0.33 -14.85 -7.93
C ARG A 170 0.01 -16.22 -7.32
N ALA A 171 1.01 -17.05 -7.08
CA ALA A 171 0.84 -18.35 -6.45
C ALA A 171 0.33 -18.23 -5.01
N ALA A 172 0.88 -17.32 -4.20
CA ALA A 172 0.43 -17.08 -2.84
C ALA A 172 -1.03 -16.62 -2.76
N HIS A 173 -1.48 -15.77 -3.72
CA HIS A 173 -2.87 -15.31 -3.78
C HIS A 173 -3.84 -16.34 -4.37
N ALA A 174 -3.38 -17.31 -5.16
CA ALA A 174 -4.23 -18.35 -5.76
C ALA A 174 -4.87 -19.27 -4.71
N GLY A 175 -4.23 -19.45 -3.54
CA GLY A 175 -4.75 -20.21 -2.42
C GLY A 175 -5.94 -19.61 -1.68
N GLY A 176 -6.36 -18.38 -2.02
CA GLY A 176 -7.52 -17.71 -1.39
C GLY A 176 -7.29 -17.27 0.06
N GLY A 177 -6.08 -17.37 0.58
CA GLY A 177 -5.73 -17.00 1.96
C GLY A 177 -5.96 -15.51 2.25
N GLU A 178 -6.10 -15.20 3.54
CA GLU A 178 -6.16 -13.84 4.05
C GLU A 178 -4.96 -13.58 4.97
N SER A 179 -4.36 -12.40 4.85
CA SER A 179 -3.30 -11.91 5.72
C SER A 179 -3.43 -10.39 5.88
N THR A 180 -2.77 -9.83 6.86
CA THR A 180 -2.72 -8.38 7.10
C THR A 180 -1.95 -7.65 6.00
N ASP A 181 -1.00 -8.34 5.35
CA ASP A 181 -0.26 -7.87 4.19
C ASP A 181 0.07 -9.02 3.22
N ASP A 182 0.72 -8.72 2.10
CA ASP A 182 1.00 -9.72 1.06
C ASP A 182 2.22 -10.56 1.43
N ALA A 183 3.16 -10.03 2.20
CA ALA A 183 4.31 -10.76 2.71
C ALA A 183 3.89 -11.95 3.56
N GLY A 184 2.90 -11.78 4.44
CA GLY A 184 2.39 -12.86 5.27
C GLY A 184 1.76 -14.02 4.48
N LEU A 185 1.25 -13.77 3.26
CA LEU A 185 0.81 -14.86 2.38
C LEU A 185 1.98 -15.66 1.80
N LEU A 186 3.07 -14.97 1.43
CA LEU A 186 4.30 -15.63 0.96
C LEU A 186 4.91 -16.46 2.09
N GLU A 187 5.06 -15.89 3.28
CA GLU A 187 5.59 -16.57 4.47
C GLU A 187 4.78 -17.83 4.80
N ALA A 188 3.44 -17.74 4.76
CA ALA A 188 2.54 -18.88 4.98
C ALA A 188 2.69 -19.97 3.90
N ALA A 189 3.13 -19.60 2.69
CA ALA A 189 3.46 -20.53 1.61
C ALA A 189 4.89 -21.09 1.68
N GLY A 190 5.68 -20.73 2.71
CA GLY A 190 7.06 -21.15 2.88
C GLY A 190 8.06 -20.45 1.96
N LEU A 191 7.66 -19.32 1.37
CA LEU A 191 8.50 -18.49 0.51
C LEU A 191 9.31 -17.48 1.35
N THR A 192 10.42 -17.00 0.79
CA THR A 192 11.35 -16.10 1.49
C THR A 192 10.96 -14.65 1.32
N VAL A 193 10.95 -13.89 2.43
CA VAL A 193 10.73 -12.45 2.43
C VAL A 193 11.91 -11.76 3.08
N ALA A 194 12.61 -10.91 2.33
CA ALA A 194 13.69 -10.08 2.82
C ALA A 194 13.16 -8.70 3.25
N VAL A 195 14.00 -7.97 3.97
CA VAL A 195 13.67 -6.63 4.46
C VAL A 195 14.63 -5.59 3.92
N VAL A 196 14.13 -4.37 3.70
CA VAL A 196 14.93 -3.17 3.46
C VAL A 196 14.58 -2.11 4.48
N GLU A 197 15.44 -1.12 4.64
CA GLU A 197 15.17 0.01 5.52
C GLU A 197 13.98 0.82 4.97
N GLY A 198 12.98 1.05 5.81
CA GLY A 198 11.83 1.90 5.53
C GLY A 198 12.08 3.37 5.86
N ASP A 199 11.10 4.22 5.67
CA ASP A 199 11.16 5.64 6.01
C ASP A 199 10.10 5.96 7.07
N PRO A 200 10.46 6.46 8.27
CA PRO A 200 9.49 6.91 9.26
C PRO A 200 8.47 7.94 8.74
N ARG A 201 8.85 8.72 7.71
CA ARG A 201 7.95 9.68 7.05
C ARG A 201 6.91 8.99 6.17
N ASN A 202 7.13 7.75 5.76
CA ASN A 202 6.20 6.94 4.96
C ASN A 202 5.11 6.31 5.84
N PHE A 203 4.49 7.10 6.73
CA PHE A 203 3.39 6.63 7.58
C PHE A 203 2.09 6.51 6.77
N LYS A 204 1.22 5.62 7.25
CA LYS A 204 -0.11 5.42 6.66
C LYS A 204 -1.09 6.44 7.25
N LEU A 205 -1.76 7.21 6.40
CA LEU A 205 -2.84 8.08 6.85
C LEU A 205 -3.94 7.22 7.48
N THR A 206 -4.17 7.37 8.76
CA THR A 206 -5.15 6.58 9.53
C THR A 206 -6.16 7.44 10.25
N ARG A 207 -5.79 8.68 10.56
CA ARG A 207 -6.58 9.68 11.26
C ARG A 207 -6.60 10.98 10.46
N PRO A 208 -7.60 11.86 10.66
CA PRO A 208 -7.66 13.17 9.99
C PRO A 208 -6.40 14.02 10.18
N GLU A 209 -5.81 13.98 11.38
CA GLU A 209 -4.60 14.76 11.72
C GLU A 209 -3.39 14.37 10.86
N ASP A 210 -3.34 13.13 10.37
CA ASP A 210 -2.27 12.64 9.52
C ASP A 210 -2.18 13.40 8.19
N LEU A 211 -3.31 13.93 7.68
CA LEU A 211 -3.33 14.78 6.47
C LEU A 211 -2.50 16.06 6.66
N THR A 212 -2.71 16.76 7.77
CA THR A 212 -2.00 18.00 8.07
C THR A 212 -0.49 17.76 8.18
N LEU A 213 -0.11 16.64 8.84
CA LEU A 213 1.30 16.26 8.95
C LEU A 213 1.89 15.93 7.57
N ALA A 214 1.17 15.13 6.76
CA ALA A 214 1.62 14.77 5.41
C ALA A 214 1.78 16.00 4.51
N GLU A 215 0.83 16.94 4.56
CA GLU A 215 0.89 18.19 3.79
C GLU A 215 2.11 19.02 4.18
N THR A 216 2.39 19.17 5.48
CA THR A 216 3.56 19.86 5.98
C THR A 216 4.87 19.26 5.45
N LEU A 217 4.96 17.93 5.43
CA LEU A 217 6.15 17.24 4.92
C LEU A 217 6.32 17.38 3.41
N LEU A 218 5.22 17.33 2.64
CA LEU A 218 5.25 17.55 1.19
C LEU A 218 5.67 18.96 0.80
N ILE A 219 5.21 19.98 1.52
CA ILE A 219 5.59 21.37 1.28
C ILE A 219 7.09 21.56 1.54
N LYS A 220 7.59 21.05 2.68
CA LYS A 220 9.02 21.12 3.03
C LYS A 220 9.94 20.41 2.04
N ALA A 221 9.48 19.33 1.42
CA ALA A 221 10.27 18.60 0.43
C ALA A 221 10.37 19.32 -0.92
N ARG A 222 9.54 20.33 -1.16
CA ARG A 222 9.53 21.16 -2.40
C ARG A 222 10.28 22.48 -2.26
N SER A 223 10.62 22.88 -1.02
CA SER A 223 11.38 24.10 -0.70
C SER A 223 12.88 23.83 -0.70
#